data_58824c6e7b13facddd7975586c245ce2
#
_entry.id   58824c6e7b13facddd7975586c245ce2
#
_cell.length_a   1.000
_cell.length_b   1.000
_cell.length_c   1.000
_cell.angle_alpha   90.00
_cell.angle_beta   90.00
_cell.angle_gamma   90.00
#
_symmetry.space_group_name_H-M   'P 1'
#
loop_
_entity.id
_entity.type
_entity.pdbx_description
1 polymer ?
#
loop_
_entity_poly.entity_id
_entity_poly.type
_entity_poly.pdbx_seq_one_letter_code
_entity_poly.pdbx_strand_id
1 'polypeptide(L)'
;MTTARRLTIAAAALAASAALVLTGCSNQDAGSAATFTDGRISEAELNAQIEEVLAAKGQSSTTEDPGLVQQTLGRMITTRLIDQLAEDSDIVVTQGQIDSMTASYATQVGGPESLRTAFLSENVAPSQINAFLRLQIQAQALGIELAPRGSAEEQGAAVYQAVSDYSQQVETTVSPRFGTWDAQSLSLGPVPNDLSVPPLVQ
;
A
#
# COMPACT_ATOMS: atom_id res chain seq x y z
N MET A 1 -35.48 -57.36 -52.34
CA MET A 1 -36.35 -57.54 -51.18
C MET A 1 -36.03 -56.36 -50.24
N THR A 2 -36.87 -55.31 -50.38
CA THR A 2 -37.91 -54.88 -49.43
C THR A 2 -37.30 -54.64 -48.03
N THR A 3 -37.42 -53.54 -47.38
CA THR A 3 -38.42 -52.47 -47.28
C THR A 3 -37.81 -51.41 -46.38
N ALA A 4 -37.84 -50.16 -46.74
CA ALA A 4 -38.79 -49.17 -46.34
C ALA A 4 -38.64 -48.57 -44.92
N ARG A 5 -38.42 -47.27 -44.93
CA ARG A 5 -39.09 -46.22 -44.15
C ARG A 5 -38.87 -46.16 -42.60
N ARG A 6 -38.38 -45.13 -42.08
CA ARG A 6 -39.24 -43.97 -41.64
C ARG A 6 -38.37 -42.79 -41.24
N LEU A 7 -38.68 -41.64 -41.80
CA LEU A 7 -38.40 -40.31 -41.28
C LEU A 7 -38.95 -40.19 -39.89
N THR A 8 -38.21 -39.61 -38.99
CA THR A 8 -38.77 -38.81 -37.91
C THR A 8 -37.93 -37.56 -37.71
N ILE A 9 -38.51 -36.46 -38.11
CA ILE A 9 -38.11 -35.11 -37.82
C ILE A 9 -38.38 -34.89 -36.34
N ALA A 10 -37.39 -34.54 -35.56
CA ALA A 10 -37.55 -34.05 -34.22
C ALA A 10 -36.77 -32.77 -34.03
N ALA A 11 -37.52 -31.76 -33.88
CA ALA A 11 -37.37 -30.35 -33.60
C ALA A 11 -36.06 -29.94 -32.89
N ALA A 12 -35.46 -28.92 -33.48
CA ALA A 12 -34.44 -28.08 -32.93
C ALA A 12 -35.05 -27.31 -31.70
N ALA A 13 -34.55 -27.58 -30.54
CA ALA A 13 -34.67 -26.70 -29.37
C ALA A 13 -33.39 -25.86 -29.28
N LEU A 14 -33.45 -24.64 -29.82
CA LEU A 14 -32.49 -23.60 -29.55
C LEU A 14 -32.63 -23.18 -28.07
N ALA A 15 -31.82 -23.75 -27.22
CA ALA A 15 -31.58 -23.17 -25.90
C ALA A 15 -30.54 -22.06 -26.09
N ALA A 16 -31.01 -20.85 -26.32
CA ALA A 16 -30.20 -19.63 -26.22
C ALA A 16 -29.86 -19.45 -24.73
N SER A 17 -28.72 -19.99 -24.34
CA SER A 17 -28.07 -19.68 -23.08
C SER A 17 -27.59 -18.25 -23.17
N ALA A 18 -28.42 -17.30 -22.71
CA ALA A 18 -28.00 -15.95 -22.41
C ALA A 18 -26.94 -16.04 -21.30
N ALA A 19 -25.67 -16.10 -21.68
CA ALA A 19 -24.57 -15.82 -20.80
C ALA A 19 -24.71 -14.35 -20.39
N LEU A 20 -25.38 -14.12 -19.24
CA LEU A 20 -25.27 -12.89 -18.50
C LEU A 20 -23.79 -12.79 -18.10
N VAL A 21 -23.00 -12.13 -18.94
CA VAL A 21 -21.71 -11.56 -18.55
C VAL A 21 -22.10 -10.49 -17.51
N LEU A 22 -22.16 -10.90 -16.25
CA LEU A 22 -22.01 -10.01 -15.14
C LEU A 22 -20.60 -9.43 -15.28
N THR A 23 -20.48 -8.35 -16.05
CA THR A 23 -19.40 -7.39 -15.86
C THR A 23 -19.66 -6.83 -14.48
N GLY A 24 -19.20 -7.57 -13.47
CA GLY A 24 -19.02 -7.03 -12.15
C GLY A 24 -18.07 -5.85 -12.36
N CYS A 25 -18.59 -4.63 -12.27
CA CYS A 25 -17.79 -3.52 -11.83
C CYS A 25 -17.16 -4.04 -10.55
N SER A 26 -15.89 -4.45 -10.64
CA SER A 26 -15.13 -4.85 -9.48
C SER A 26 -15.07 -3.59 -8.63
N ASN A 27 -15.82 -3.55 -7.53
CA ASN A 27 -15.65 -2.59 -6.45
C ASN A 27 -14.28 -2.86 -5.80
N GLN A 28 -13.20 -2.83 -6.61
CA GLN A 28 -11.84 -2.94 -6.10
C GLN A 28 -11.54 -1.77 -5.17
N ASP A 29 -12.23 -0.64 -5.37
CA ASP A 29 -12.08 0.55 -4.55
C ASP A 29 -12.86 0.49 -3.23
N ALA A 30 -13.92 -0.34 -3.15
CA ALA A 30 -14.68 -0.47 -1.92
C ALA A 30 -13.82 -1.10 -0.80
N GLY A 31 -13.63 -0.35 0.29
CA GLY A 31 -12.77 -0.77 1.41
C GLY A 31 -11.27 -0.64 1.14
N SER A 32 -10.87 0.12 0.12
CA SER A 32 -9.49 0.45 -0.16
C SER A 32 -9.12 1.82 0.42
N ALA A 33 -8.01 1.90 1.14
CA ALA A 33 -7.42 3.16 1.58
C ALA A 33 -6.55 3.77 0.47
N ALA A 34 -5.81 2.95 -0.25
CA ALA A 34 -5.07 3.34 -1.45
C ALA A 34 -5.13 2.21 -2.49
N THR A 35 -5.03 2.58 -3.78
CA THR A 35 -4.99 1.66 -4.91
C THR A 35 -3.80 1.97 -5.81
N PHE A 36 -3.31 0.92 -6.50
CA PHE A 36 -2.23 0.92 -7.46
C PHE A 36 -2.67 0.09 -8.66
N THR A 37 -2.00 0.18 -9.77
CA THR A 37 -2.30 -0.64 -10.96
C THR A 37 -2.32 -2.14 -10.62
N ASP A 38 -1.46 -2.59 -9.71
CA ASP A 38 -1.21 -3.99 -9.38
C ASP A 38 -1.72 -4.43 -7.99
N GLY A 39 -2.48 -3.58 -7.29
CA GLY A 39 -3.02 -3.95 -5.98
C GLY A 39 -3.55 -2.78 -5.16
N ARG A 40 -3.69 -3.02 -3.86
CA ARG A 40 -4.29 -2.03 -2.96
C ARG A 40 -3.75 -2.15 -1.54
N ILE A 41 -3.92 -1.10 -0.77
CA ILE A 41 -3.90 -1.09 0.70
C ILE A 41 -5.36 -1.02 1.15
N SER A 42 -5.81 -2.00 1.91
CA SER A 42 -7.17 -2.01 2.42
C SER A 42 -7.32 -1.08 3.64
N GLU A 43 -8.54 -0.62 3.88
CA GLU A 43 -8.89 0.12 5.10
C GLU A 43 -8.70 -0.75 6.35
N ALA A 44 -8.92 -2.05 6.25
CA ALA A 44 -8.72 -2.97 7.36
C ALA A 44 -7.24 -3.04 7.78
N GLU A 45 -6.31 -3.09 6.82
CA GLU A 45 -4.86 -3.06 7.09
C GLU A 45 -4.44 -1.74 7.71
N LEU A 46 -4.93 -0.62 7.18
CA LEU A 46 -4.67 0.72 7.73
C LEU A 46 -5.17 0.82 9.18
N ASN A 47 -6.42 0.45 9.42
CA ASN A 47 -7.05 0.52 10.74
C ASN A 47 -6.32 -0.39 11.75
N ALA A 48 -5.92 -1.59 11.34
CA ALA A 48 -5.18 -2.50 12.22
C ALA A 48 -3.85 -1.88 12.71
N GLN A 49 -3.11 -1.20 11.83
CA GLN A 49 -1.87 -0.51 12.23
C GLN A 49 -2.15 0.69 13.16
N ILE A 50 -3.20 1.46 12.87
CA ILE A 50 -3.61 2.60 13.71
C ILE A 50 -4.02 2.12 15.10
N GLU A 51 -4.86 1.09 15.19
CA GLU A 51 -5.32 0.50 16.45
C GLU A 51 -4.15 -0.02 17.27
N GLU A 52 -3.16 -0.66 16.65
CA GLU A 52 -1.96 -1.13 17.35
C GLU A 52 -1.14 0.02 17.93
N VAL A 53 -0.96 1.11 17.17
CA VAL A 53 -0.27 2.32 17.69
C VAL A 53 -1.02 2.91 18.87
N LEU A 54 -2.34 3.09 18.75
CA LEU A 54 -3.17 3.65 19.83
C LEU A 54 -3.13 2.77 21.07
N ALA A 55 -3.29 1.45 20.91
CA ALA A 55 -3.21 0.49 22.01
C ALA A 55 -1.84 0.53 22.69
N ALA A 56 -0.75 0.57 21.93
CA ALA A 56 0.61 0.65 22.47
C ALA A 56 0.87 1.97 23.22
N LYS A 57 0.19 3.06 22.83
CA LYS A 57 0.19 4.35 23.54
C LYS A 57 -0.77 4.41 24.73
N GLY A 58 -1.54 3.35 24.99
CA GLY A 58 -2.59 3.34 26.00
C GLY A 58 -3.78 4.25 25.68
N GLN A 59 -4.01 4.53 24.40
CA GLN A 59 -5.11 5.35 23.90
C GLN A 59 -6.27 4.49 23.42
N SER A 60 -7.48 5.06 23.40
CA SER A 60 -8.66 4.37 22.89
C SER A 60 -8.66 4.37 21.34
N SER A 61 -9.10 3.27 20.74
CA SER A 61 -9.33 3.16 19.30
C SER A 61 -10.41 4.12 18.76
N THR A 62 -11.20 4.73 19.65
CA THR A 62 -12.19 5.76 19.27
C THR A 62 -11.59 7.15 19.15
N THR A 63 -10.28 7.31 19.41
CA THR A 63 -9.58 8.59 19.23
C THR A 63 -9.41 8.84 17.74
N GLU A 64 -10.14 9.83 17.22
CA GLU A 64 -9.94 10.28 15.83
C GLU A 64 -8.69 11.17 15.79
N ASP A 65 -7.64 10.66 15.14
CA ASP A 65 -6.41 11.40 14.88
C ASP A 65 -6.12 11.37 13.36
N PRO A 66 -6.60 12.38 12.63
CA PRO A 66 -6.35 12.47 11.18
C PRO A 66 -4.87 12.50 10.81
N GLY A 67 -4.03 13.07 11.69
CA GLY A 67 -2.58 13.10 11.49
C GLY A 67 -1.96 11.71 11.55
N LEU A 68 -2.37 10.89 12.53
CA LEU A 68 -1.95 9.50 12.63
C LEU A 68 -2.39 8.67 11.41
N VAL A 69 -3.64 8.87 10.96
CA VAL A 69 -4.17 8.19 9.76
C VAL A 69 -3.35 8.52 8.53
N GLN A 70 -3.12 9.81 8.25
CA GLN A 70 -2.36 10.26 7.09
C GLN A 70 -0.90 9.81 7.14
N GLN A 71 -0.24 9.91 8.29
CA GLN A 71 1.13 9.45 8.46
C GLN A 71 1.26 7.94 8.25
N THR A 72 0.33 7.15 8.82
CA THR A 72 0.35 5.70 8.68
C THR A 72 0.10 5.29 7.23
N LEU A 73 -0.92 5.85 6.58
CA LEU A 73 -1.22 5.54 5.18
C LEU A 73 -0.08 5.97 4.24
N GLY A 74 0.47 7.16 4.43
CA GLY A 74 1.62 7.63 3.64
C GLY A 74 2.82 6.70 3.76
N ARG A 75 3.13 6.23 4.98
CA ARG A 75 4.18 5.24 5.20
C ARG A 75 3.88 3.90 4.52
N MET A 76 2.64 3.40 4.59
CA MET A 76 2.25 2.15 3.92
C MET A 76 2.40 2.26 2.40
N ILE A 77 2.00 3.39 1.80
CA ILE A 77 2.18 3.65 0.37
C ILE A 77 3.66 3.65 0.01
N THR A 78 4.47 4.45 0.71
CA THR A 78 5.91 4.55 0.45
C THR A 78 6.62 3.20 0.62
N THR A 79 6.24 2.43 1.64
CA THR A 79 6.78 1.08 1.86
C THR A 79 6.50 0.18 0.66
N ARG A 80 5.26 0.14 0.17
CA ARG A 80 4.90 -0.66 -1.00
C ARG A 80 5.68 -0.25 -2.25
N LEU A 81 5.82 1.05 -2.51
CA LEU A 81 6.55 1.54 -3.68
C LEU A 81 8.04 1.16 -3.62
N ILE A 82 8.67 1.29 -2.45
CA ILE A 82 10.08 0.91 -2.27
C ILE A 82 10.26 -0.61 -2.30
N ASP A 83 9.35 -1.39 -1.71
CA ASP A 83 9.39 -2.85 -1.77
C ASP A 83 9.39 -3.33 -3.23
N GLN A 84 8.53 -2.76 -4.08
CA GLN A 84 8.46 -3.14 -5.49
C GLN A 84 9.72 -2.71 -6.27
N LEU A 85 10.20 -1.48 -6.06
CA LEU A 85 11.45 -1.03 -6.69
C LEU A 85 12.65 -1.89 -6.26
N ALA A 86 12.70 -2.31 -5.01
CA ALA A 86 13.73 -3.19 -4.51
C ALA A 86 13.64 -4.60 -5.14
N GLU A 87 12.41 -5.11 -5.32
CA GLU A 87 12.17 -6.38 -6.00
C GLU A 87 12.58 -6.31 -7.48
N ASP A 88 12.20 -5.25 -8.18
CA ASP A 88 12.56 -5.01 -9.60
C ASP A 88 14.08 -4.85 -9.80
N SER A 89 14.79 -4.44 -8.74
CA SER A 89 16.25 -4.29 -8.70
C SER A 89 16.98 -5.52 -8.10
N ASP A 90 16.31 -6.64 -7.90
CA ASP A 90 16.86 -7.85 -7.26
C ASP A 90 17.48 -7.61 -5.86
N ILE A 91 17.04 -6.57 -5.14
CA ILE A 91 17.52 -6.23 -3.81
C ILE A 91 16.83 -7.12 -2.77
N VAL A 92 17.59 -8.02 -2.16
CA VAL A 92 17.10 -8.93 -1.13
C VAL A 92 17.61 -8.50 0.24
N VAL A 93 16.69 -8.18 1.16
CA VAL A 93 17.01 -7.89 2.56
C VAL A 93 16.80 -9.14 3.40
N THR A 94 17.86 -9.59 4.05
CA THR A 94 17.83 -10.78 4.92
C THR A 94 17.39 -10.42 6.34
N GLN A 95 16.83 -11.40 7.06
CA GLN A 95 16.49 -11.22 8.48
C GLN A 95 17.73 -10.84 9.31
N GLY A 96 18.89 -11.39 9.01
CA GLY A 96 20.12 -11.03 9.71
C GLY A 96 20.54 -9.57 9.56
N GLN A 97 20.25 -8.92 8.42
CA GLN A 97 20.47 -7.49 8.25
C GLN A 97 19.48 -6.66 9.11
N ILE A 98 18.22 -7.07 9.15
CA ILE A 98 17.21 -6.43 10.01
C ILE A 98 17.58 -6.56 11.48
N ASP A 99 17.96 -7.75 11.93
CA ASP A 99 18.36 -8.02 13.31
C ASP A 99 19.62 -7.19 13.70
N SER A 100 20.59 -7.10 12.80
CA SER A 100 21.81 -6.30 13.00
C SER A 100 21.49 -4.81 13.13
N MET A 101 20.60 -4.28 12.26
CA MET A 101 20.16 -2.90 12.33
C MET A 101 19.36 -2.63 13.61
N THR A 102 18.47 -3.55 13.99
CA THR A 102 17.70 -3.48 15.25
C THR A 102 18.63 -3.41 16.46
N ALA A 103 19.64 -4.29 16.52
CA ALA A 103 20.62 -4.30 17.63
C ALA A 103 21.43 -3.02 17.69
N SER A 104 21.84 -2.49 16.52
CA SER A 104 22.58 -1.23 16.42
C SER A 104 21.76 -0.06 16.96
N TYR A 105 20.51 0.07 16.53
CA TYR A 105 19.62 1.14 17.00
C TYR A 105 19.29 1.00 18.47
N ALA A 106 18.99 -0.22 18.95
CA ALA A 106 18.76 -0.46 20.37
C ALA A 106 19.94 -0.02 21.21
N THR A 107 21.17 -0.32 20.78
CA THR A 107 22.39 0.13 21.47
C THR A 107 22.49 1.65 21.54
N GLN A 108 22.16 2.35 20.44
CA GLN A 108 22.25 3.82 20.38
C GLN A 108 21.24 4.51 21.28
N VAL A 109 20.02 3.94 21.44
CA VAL A 109 18.94 4.57 22.21
C VAL A 109 18.82 4.05 23.64
N GLY A 110 19.69 3.14 24.07
CA GLY A 110 19.72 2.65 25.47
C GLY A 110 18.93 1.37 25.71
N GLY A 111 18.70 0.56 24.69
CA GLY A 111 18.14 -0.79 24.80
C GLY A 111 16.86 -1.03 24.01
N PRO A 112 16.37 -2.28 24.01
CA PRO A 112 15.21 -2.66 23.18
C PRO A 112 13.91 -1.95 23.55
N GLU A 113 13.68 -1.66 24.84
CA GLU A 113 12.47 -0.94 25.28
C GLU A 113 12.51 0.54 24.87
N SER A 114 13.69 1.17 24.95
CA SER A 114 13.88 2.54 24.46
C SER A 114 13.69 2.61 22.95
N LEU A 115 14.12 1.58 22.21
CA LEU A 115 13.90 1.47 20.79
C LEU A 115 12.40 1.41 20.44
N ARG A 116 11.64 0.57 21.13
CA ARG A 116 10.18 0.50 20.95
C ARG A 116 9.51 1.83 21.22
N THR A 117 9.90 2.49 22.32
CA THR A 117 9.37 3.80 22.69
C THR A 117 9.69 4.85 21.61
N ALA A 118 10.90 4.83 21.06
CA ALA A 118 11.30 5.73 19.99
C ALA A 118 10.47 5.51 18.72
N PHE A 119 10.29 4.27 18.28
CA PHE A 119 9.44 3.96 17.13
C PHE A 119 7.97 4.33 17.38
N LEU A 120 7.48 4.08 18.57
CA LEU A 120 6.10 4.43 18.93
C LEU A 120 5.88 5.95 18.95
N SER A 121 6.89 6.74 19.33
CA SER A 121 6.81 8.21 19.23
C SER A 121 6.68 8.70 17.78
N GLU A 122 7.24 7.94 16.84
CA GLU A 122 7.11 8.17 15.39
C GLU A 122 5.87 7.48 14.77
N ASN A 123 4.93 7.04 15.60
CA ASN A 123 3.72 6.34 15.16
C ASN A 123 3.99 5.04 14.37
N VAL A 124 5.08 4.36 14.65
CA VAL A 124 5.37 3.03 14.11
C VAL A 124 4.85 1.99 15.09
N ALA A 125 3.89 1.18 14.64
CA ALA A 125 3.34 0.08 15.43
C ALA A 125 4.45 -0.93 15.78
N PRO A 126 4.46 -1.53 16.98
CA PRO A 126 5.50 -2.47 17.38
C PRO A 126 5.69 -3.64 16.39
N SER A 127 4.62 -4.16 15.80
CA SER A 127 4.70 -5.21 14.76
C SER A 127 5.35 -4.73 13.46
N GLN A 128 5.35 -3.42 13.20
CA GLN A 128 5.85 -2.83 11.97
C GLN A 128 7.33 -2.41 12.03
N ILE A 129 8.00 -2.55 13.19
CA ILE A 129 9.41 -2.14 13.35
C ILE A 129 10.31 -2.87 12.34
N ASN A 130 10.15 -4.18 12.18
CA ASN A 130 10.96 -4.95 11.23
C ASN A 130 10.70 -4.54 9.77
N ALA A 131 9.45 -4.26 9.41
CA ALA A 131 9.10 -3.77 8.07
C ALA A 131 9.70 -2.38 7.82
N PHE A 132 9.64 -1.50 8.81
CA PHE A 132 10.26 -0.18 8.75
C PHE A 132 11.79 -0.25 8.57
N LEU A 133 12.47 -1.12 9.30
CA LEU A 133 13.90 -1.31 9.17
C LEU A 133 14.28 -1.94 7.82
N ARG A 134 13.48 -2.89 7.34
CA ARG A 134 13.65 -3.44 5.99
C ARG A 134 13.56 -2.34 4.94
N LEU A 135 12.54 -1.49 5.01
CA LEU A 135 12.38 -0.35 4.13
C LEU A 135 13.62 0.54 4.09
N GLN A 136 14.23 0.83 5.24
CA GLN A 136 15.45 1.64 5.31
C GLN A 136 16.65 0.96 4.63
N ILE A 137 16.81 -0.36 4.82
CA ILE A 137 17.87 -1.13 4.18
C ILE A 137 17.68 -1.15 2.65
N GLN A 138 16.43 -1.35 2.20
CA GLN A 138 16.08 -1.33 0.77
C GLN A 138 16.35 0.04 0.15
N ALA A 139 15.91 1.11 0.81
CA ALA A 139 16.14 2.47 0.33
C ALA A 139 17.63 2.79 0.23
N GLN A 140 18.43 2.36 1.21
CA GLN A 140 19.89 2.53 1.16
C GLN A 140 20.52 1.74 0.00
N ALA A 141 20.10 0.49 -0.20
CA ALA A 141 20.60 -0.34 -1.29
C ALA A 141 20.23 0.23 -2.67
N LEU A 142 18.97 0.67 -2.84
CA LEU A 142 18.51 1.37 -4.04
C LEU A 142 19.33 2.65 -4.29
N GLY A 143 19.59 3.43 -3.25
CA GLY A 143 20.42 4.64 -3.38
C GLY A 143 21.82 4.36 -3.91
N ILE A 144 22.45 3.30 -3.41
CA ILE A 144 23.77 2.86 -3.89
C ILE A 144 23.69 2.39 -5.35
N GLU A 145 22.64 1.69 -5.74
CA GLU A 145 22.44 1.21 -7.11
C GLU A 145 22.20 2.37 -8.08
N LEU A 146 21.29 3.29 -7.73
CA LEU A 146 20.91 4.41 -8.58
C LEU A 146 22.02 5.48 -8.67
N ALA A 147 22.81 5.67 -7.62
CA ALA A 147 23.90 6.64 -7.56
C ALA A 147 25.17 6.03 -6.91
N PRO A 148 25.88 5.08 -7.59
CA PRO A 148 26.96 4.30 -6.99
C PRO A 148 28.15 5.12 -6.49
N ARG A 149 28.33 6.31 -7.02
CA ARG A 149 29.43 7.24 -6.66
C ARG A 149 28.92 8.52 -5.98
N GLY A 150 27.61 8.57 -5.74
CA GLY A 150 26.96 9.71 -5.10
C GLY A 150 27.23 9.74 -3.60
N SER A 151 27.15 10.93 -3.04
CA SER A 151 27.06 11.13 -1.60
C SER A 151 25.73 10.54 -1.07
N ALA A 152 25.61 10.39 0.24
CA ALA A 152 24.37 9.92 0.86
C ALA A 152 23.15 10.81 0.48
N GLU A 153 23.37 12.11 0.30
CA GLU A 153 22.34 13.06 -0.14
C GLU A 153 21.91 12.78 -1.60
N GLU A 154 22.88 12.61 -2.50
CA GLU A 154 22.61 12.28 -3.91
C GLU A 154 21.92 10.91 -4.06
N GLN A 155 22.32 9.93 -3.26
CA GLN A 155 21.67 8.62 -3.19
C GLN A 155 20.22 8.75 -2.71
N GLY A 156 19.99 9.51 -1.64
CA GLY A 156 18.65 9.79 -1.13
C GLY A 156 17.76 10.50 -2.15
N ALA A 157 18.30 11.49 -2.87
CA ALA A 157 17.60 12.20 -3.92
C ALA A 157 17.25 11.28 -5.11
N ALA A 158 18.15 10.36 -5.49
CA ALA A 158 17.93 9.39 -6.54
C ALA A 158 16.79 8.41 -6.17
N VAL A 159 16.77 7.91 -4.93
CA VAL A 159 15.68 7.06 -4.43
C VAL A 159 14.36 7.83 -4.42
N TYR A 160 14.36 9.05 -3.90
CA TYR A 160 13.16 9.89 -3.87
C TYR A 160 12.58 10.08 -5.26
N GLN A 161 13.42 10.40 -6.26
CA GLN A 161 12.98 10.56 -7.63
C GLN A 161 12.43 9.25 -8.20
N ALA A 162 13.13 8.13 -8.00
CA ALA A 162 12.68 6.82 -8.48
C ALA A 162 11.32 6.42 -7.87
N VAL A 163 11.11 6.65 -6.58
CA VAL A 163 9.83 6.37 -5.90
C VAL A 163 8.72 7.28 -6.42
N SER A 164 9.01 8.57 -6.65
CA SER A 164 8.07 9.54 -7.24
C SER A 164 7.64 9.11 -8.65
N ASP A 165 8.59 8.78 -9.52
CA ASP A 165 8.32 8.34 -10.88
C ASP A 165 7.53 7.03 -10.91
N TYR A 166 7.90 6.09 -10.05
CA TYR A 166 7.19 4.81 -9.93
C TYR A 166 5.77 4.99 -9.39
N SER A 167 5.57 5.87 -8.41
CA SER A 167 4.23 6.20 -7.89
C SER A 167 3.30 6.73 -8.96
N GLN A 168 3.83 7.52 -9.91
CA GLN A 168 3.06 8.01 -11.06
C GLN A 168 2.79 6.88 -12.07
N GLN A 169 3.77 6.02 -12.31
CA GLN A 169 3.65 4.90 -13.25
C GLN A 169 2.58 3.89 -12.82
N VAL A 170 2.49 3.59 -11.52
CA VAL A 170 1.49 2.66 -10.97
C VAL A 170 0.16 3.30 -10.62
N GLU A 171 -0.02 4.57 -11.03
CA GLU A 171 -1.27 5.32 -10.83
C GLU A 171 -1.74 5.30 -9.36
N THR A 172 -0.80 5.54 -8.43
CA THR A 172 -1.11 5.56 -6.99
C THR A 172 -2.24 6.53 -6.70
N THR A 173 -3.34 6.03 -6.18
CA THR A 173 -4.49 6.83 -5.74
C THR A 173 -4.89 6.52 -4.31
N VAL A 174 -5.50 7.48 -3.64
CA VAL A 174 -5.95 7.37 -2.25
C VAL A 174 -7.44 7.65 -2.18
N SER A 175 -8.16 6.89 -1.36
CA SER A 175 -9.58 7.18 -1.11
C SER A 175 -9.73 8.61 -0.59
N PRO A 176 -10.58 9.44 -1.20
CA PRO A 176 -10.69 10.87 -0.88
C PRO A 176 -10.93 11.18 0.60
N ARG A 177 -11.51 10.26 1.35
CA ARG A 177 -11.75 10.41 2.80
C ARG A 177 -10.46 10.45 3.63
N PHE A 178 -9.33 9.98 3.08
CA PHE A 178 -8.02 10.01 3.75
C PHE A 178 -7.12 11.14 3.26
N GLY A 179 -7.51 11.83 2.19
CA GLY A 179 -6.76 12.90 1.58
C GLY A 179 -6.50 12.69 0.10
N THR A 180 -5.55 13.44 -0.42
CA THR A 180 -5.10 13.33 -1.82
C THR A 180 -3.63 12.96 -1.84
N TRP A 181 -3.26 11.95 -2.61
CA TRP A 181 -1.86 11.57 -2.77
C TRP A 181 -1.16 12.50 -3.77
N ASP A 182 -0.04 13.02 -3.37
CA ASP A 182 0.87 13.76 -4.24
C ASP A 182 2.13 12.91 -4.49
N ALA A 183 2.22 12.35 -5.68
CA ALA A 183 3.34 11.51 -6.08
C ALA A 183 4.66 12.28 -6.17
N GLN A 184 4.63 13.62 -6.39
CA GLN A 184 5.85 14.42 -6.47
C GLN A 184 6.46 14.67 -5.09
N SER A 185 5.64 14.92 -4.09
CA SER A 185 6.10 15.15 -2.71
C SER A 185 6.05 13.88 -1.85
N LEU A 186 5.58 12.76 -2.41
CA LEU A 186 5.37 11.48 -1.72
C LEU A 186 4.61 11.65 -0.40
N SER A 187 3.58 12.49 -0.43
CA SER A 187 2.83 12.87 0.77
C SER A 187 1.32 12.90 0.54
N LEU A 188 0.59 12.81 1.63
CA LEU A 188 -0.86 12.99 1.64
C LEU A 188 -1.20 14.46 1.92
N GLY A 189 -1.93 15.04 0.99
CA GLY A 189 -2.58 16.33 1.17
C GLY A 189 -3.85 16.23 2.02
N PRO A 190 -4.50 17.38 2.29
CA PRO A 190 -5.71 17.44 3.11
C PRO A 190 -6.87 16.65 2.47
N VAL A 191 -7.82 16.26 3.32
CA VAL A 191 -9.09 15.68 2.86
C VAL A 191 -9.86 16.75 2.08
N PRO A 192 -10.36 16.45 0.86
CA PRO A 192 -11.15 17.40 0.08
C PRO A 192 -12.40 17.87 0.83
N ASN A 193 -12.67 19.17 0.81
CA ASN A 193 -13.79 19.79 1.55
C ASN A 193 -15.16 19.57 0.88
N ASP A 194 -15.18 19.02 -0.33
CA ASP A 194 -16.37 18.88 -1.20
C ASP A 194 -16.99 17.49 -1.19
N LEU A 195 -16.52 16.59 -0.33
CA LEU A 195 -17.04 15.21 -0.22
C LEU A 195 -18.52 15.15 0.20
N SER A 196 -19.12 16.25 0.63
CA SER A 196 -20.49 16.34 1.13
C SER A 196 -21.34 17.42 0.44
N VAL A 197 -20.99 17.84 -0.77
CA VAL A 197 -21.83 18.80 -1.52
C VAL A 197 -23.09 18.07 -2.00
N PRO A 198 -24.32 18.45 -1.52
CA PRO A 198 -25.55 17.88 -2.05
C PRO A 198 -25.65 18.18 -3.55
N PRO A 199 -26.19 17.27 -4.39
CA PRO A 199 -26.42 17.56 -5.78
C PRO A 199 -27.32 18.80 -5.88
N LEU A 200 -26.88 19.76 -6.72
CA LEU A 200 -27.70 20.94 -7.03
C LEU A 200 -29.01 20.44 -7.62
N VAL A 201 -30.11 20.59 -6.88
CA VAL A 201 -31.46 20.33 -7.37
C VAL A 201 -31.75 21.42 -8.40
N GLN A 202 -31.79 21.04 -9.69
CA GLN A 202 -32.29 21.88 -10.78
C GLN A 202 -33.82 21.77 -10.87
#